data_5b735d08aa77d7096a346191be5bc1d1
#
_entry.id   5b735d08aa77d7096a346191be5bc1d1
#
_cell.length_a   1.000
_cell.length_b   1.000
_cell.length_c   1.000
_cell.angle_alpha   90.00
_cell.angle_beta   90.00
_cell.angle_gamma   90.00
#
_symmetry.space_group_name_H-M   'P 1'
#
loop_
_entity.id
_entity.type
_entity.pdbx_description
1 polymer ?
#
loop_
_entity_poly.entity_id
_entity_poly.type
_entity_poly.pdbx_seq_one_letter_code
_entity_poly.pdbx_strand_id
1 'polypeptide(L)'
;MFEEGNILYFKPFYFENGDTPKPKYFLVLRNMEEGLVLASLPTSHDHIPSNMQKGHGCIDDSTINFNCYYFKEGRNIAYNENNSCDFCFPRDTYVYGYRISLFDKSKFDEQIASSETVLTYKGKLYKEEMKLLYECLRNSSSVKRVFRKLL
;
A
#
# COMPACT_ATOMS: atom_id res chain seq x y z
N MET A 1 8.44 -11.57 -5.92
CA MET A 1 7.52 -10.50 -6.36
C MET A 1 6.54 -10.11 -5.25
N PHE A 2 5.79 -11.07 -4.71
CA PHE A 2 4.77 -10.80 -3.68
C PHE A 2 5.28 -11.01 -2.25
N GLU A 3 6.49 -10.58 -1.97
CA GLU A 3 7.03 -10.60 -0.62
C GLU A 3 6.51 -9.41 0.21
N GLU A 4 6.40 -9.61 1.51
CA GLU A 4 5.99 -8.56 2.44
C GLU A 4 6.90 -7.35 2.35
N GLY A 5 6.30 -6.17 2.27
CA GLY A 5 7.01 -4.90 2.10
C GLY A 5 7.26 -4.50 0.66
N ASN A 6 7.01 -5.36 -0.31
CA ASN A 6 7.21 -5.02 -1.70
C ASN A 6 6.20 -3.99 -2.19
N ILE A 7 6.70 -3.01 -2.93
CA ILE A 7 5.90 -2.00 -3.61
C ILE A 7 5.82 -2.38 -5.08
N LEU A 8 4.58 -2.55 -5.55
CA LEU A 8 4.28 -2.99 -6.91
C LEU A 8 3.53 -1.87 -7.65
N TYR A 9 3.87 -1.70 -8.92
CA TYR A 9 3.22 -0.70 -9.78
C TYR A 9 2.66 -1.37 -11.03
N PHE A 10 1.33 -1.32 -11.16
CA PHE A 10 0.62 -1.83 -12.33
C PHE A 10 0.31 -0.67 -13.28
N LYS A 11 0.65 -0.84 -14.53
CA LYS A 11 0.38 0.17 -15.56
C LYS A 11 -0.25 -0.46 -16.79
N PRO A 12 -1.57 -0.40 -16.94
CA PRO A 12 -2.59 -0.04 -15.97
C PRO A 12 -3.02 -1.21 -15.07
N PHE A 13 -3.78 -0.92 -14.02
CA PHE A 13 -4.49 -1.91 -13.20
C PHE A 13 -5.96 -1.95 -13.62
N TYR A 14 -6.48 -3.16 -13.87
CA TYR A 14 -7.88 -3.39 -14.22
C TYR A 14 -8.68 -3.73 -12.98
N PHE A 15 -9.68 -2.90 -12.68
CA PHE A 15 -10.52 -3.05 -11.49
C PHE A 15 -11.69 -4.02 -11.77
N GLU A 16 -12.02 -4.88 -10.80
CA GLU A 16 -13.10 -5.85 -10.92
C GLU A 16 -14.48 -5.20 -11.08
N ASN A 17 -14.66 -4.02 -10.48
CA ASN A 17 -15.93 -3.30 -10.51
C ASN A 17 -16.20 -2.59 -11.85
N GLY A 18 -15.31 -2.72 -12.82
CA GLY A 18 -15.46 -2.09 -14.13
C GLY A 18 -15.06 -0.63 -14.21
N ASP A 19 -14.44 -0.08 -13.15
CA ASP A 19 -13.87 1.27 -13.20
C ASP A 19 -12.80 1.37 -14.29
N THR A 20 -12.59 2.59 -14.79
CA THR A 20 -11.57 2.87 -15.81
C THR A 20 -10.20 2.40 -15.36
N PRO A 21 -9.50 1.56 -16.15
CA PRO A 21 -8.14 1.14 -15.82
C PRO A 21 -7.20 2.33 -15.67
N LYS A 22 -6.33 2.28 -14.67
CA LYS A 22 -5.36 3.34 -14.41
C LYS A 22 -4.10 2.80 -13.73
N PRO A 23 -2.98 3.53 -13.78
CA PRO A 23 -1.78 3.16 -13.03
C PRO A 23 -2.08 3.10 -11.53
N LYS A 24 -1.56 2.08 -10.85
CA LYS A 24 -1.83 1.86 -9.44
C LYS A 24 -0.64 1.27 -8.70
N TYR A 25 -0.32 1.83 -7.55
CA TYR A 25 0.62 1.25 -6.61
C TYR A 25 -0.11 0.35 -5.61
N PHE A 26 0.57 -0.75 -5.25
CA PHE A 26 0.15 -1.64 -4.17
C PHE A 26 1.33 -1.91 -3.25
N LEU A 27 1.04 -2.07 -1.97
CA LEU A 27 2.01 -2.51 -0.97
C LEU A 27 1.58 -3.89 -0.45
N VAL A 28 2.48 -4.86 -0.51
CA VAL A 28 2.23 -6.21 0.00
C VAL A 28 2.44 -6.21 1.51
N LEU A 29 1.38 -6.48 2.26
CA LEU A 29 1.42 -6.57 3.72
C LEU A 29 1.62 -8.01 4.20
N ARG A 30 0.94 -8.97 3.57
CA ARG A 30 1.10 -10.40 3.85
C ARG A 30 0.90 -11.21 2.58
N ASN A 31 1.66 -12.29 2.46
CA ASN A 31 1.47 -13.29 1.42
C ASN A 31 1.06 -14.61 2.09
N MET A 32 -0.19 -15.02 1.87
CA MET A 32 -0.80 -16.18 2.51
C MET A 32 -1.28 -17.19 1.46
N GLU A 33 -1.59 -18.42 1.87
CA GLU A 33 -2.17 -19.41 0.96
C GLU A 33 -3.50 -18.94 0.38
N GLU A 34 -4.32 -18.29 1.21
CA GLU A 34 -5.65 -17.80 0.84
C GLU A 34 -5.60 -16.59 -0.11
N GLY A 35 -4.48 -15.87 -0.14
CA GLY A 35 -4.35 -14.68 -0.96
C GLY A 35 -3.34 -13.67 -0.42
N LEU A 36 -3.35 -12.50 -1.03
CA LEU A 36 -2.46 -11.40 -0.65
C LEU A 36 -3.23 -10.35 0.14
N VAL A 37 -2.71 -10.01 1.32
CA VAL A 37 -3.20 -8.83 2.06
C VAL A 37 -2.45 -7.63 1.52
N LEU A 38 -3.17 -6.76 0.85
CA LEU A 38 -2.61 -5.61 0.15
C LEU A 38 -3.23 -4.30 0.63
N ALA A 39 -2.42 -3.26 0.61
CA ALA A 39 -2.89 -1.89 0.65
C ALA A 39 -2.84 -1.31 -0.77
N SER A 40 -3.99 -0.84 -1.26
CA SER A 40 -4.05 -0.01 -2.46
C SER A 40 -3.63 1.41 -2.07
N LEU A 41 -2.70 1.99 -2.81
CA LEU A 41 -2.05 3.25 -2.43
C LEU A 41 -2.57 4.41 -3.29
N PRO A 42 -3.58 5.16 -2.84
CA PRO A 42 -4.02 6.35 -3.54
C PRO A 42 -2.97 7.46 -3.46
N THR A 43 -2.79 8.15 -4.58
CA THR A 43 -1.86 9.28 -4.71
C THR A 43 -2.54 10.58 -5.17
N SER A 44 -3.81 10.49 -5.58
CA SER A 44 -4.54 11.60 -6.19
C SER A 44 -5.42 12.39 -5.21
N HIS A 45 -5.77 11.79 -4.08
CA HIS A 45 -6.69 12.39 -3.11
C HIS A 45 -6.17 12.25 -1.69
N ASP A 46 -6.16 13.38 -0.99
CA ASP A 46 -5.89 13.48 0.42
C ASP A 46 -7.22 13.44 1.17
N HIS A 47 -7.47 12.39 1.96
CA HIS A 47 -8.65 12.24 2.81
C HIS A 47 -8.35 12.54 4.27
N ILE A 48 -7.20 13.13 4.57
CA ILE A 48 -6.82 13.50 5.93
C ILE A 48 -7.67 14.70 6.37
N PRO A 49 -8.33 14.63 7.54
CA PRO A 49 -9.08 15.77 8.04
C PRO A 49 -8.24 17.04 8.13
N SER A 50 -8.80 18.18 7.71
CA SER A 50 -8.06 19.43 7.59
C SER A 50 -7.51 19.96 8.93
N ASN A 51 -8.09 19.54 10.05
CA ASN A 51 -7.63 19.93 11.39
C ASN A 51 -6.50 19.05 11.94
N MET A 52 -6.10 18.01 11.20
CA MET A 52 -4.99 17.12 11.59
C MET A 52 -3.69 17.56 10.92
N GLN A 53 -2.60 17.49 11.68
CA GLN A 53 -1.28 17.78 11.13
C GLN A 53 -0.84 16.64 10.22
N LYS A 54 -0.45 16.98 8.99
CA LYS A 54 0.06 16.03 8.00
C LYS A 54 1.57 15.95 8.09
N GLY A 55 2.08 14.82 8.56
CA GLY A 55 3.51 14.54 8.63
C GLY A 55 3.79 13.10 8.25
N HIS A 56 4.98 12.82 7.68
CA HIS A 56 5.36 11.47 7.27
C HIS A 56 5.18 10.50 8.44
N GLY A 57 4.54 9.37 8.19
CA GLY A 57 4.33 8.30 9.17
C GLY A 57 2.86 8.12 9.56
N CYS A 58 2.64 7.62 10.76
CA CYS A 58 1.31 7.29 11.26
C CYS A 58 0.52 8.53 11.62
N ILE A 59 -0.71 8.60 11.12
CA ILE A 59 -1.71 9.59 11.49
C ILE A 59 -2.92 8.81 11.97
N ASP A 60 -3.15 8.78 13.29
CA ASP A 60 -4.24 8.01 13.89
C ASP A 60 -4.98 8.86 14.92
N ASP A 61 -6.32 8.87 14.82
CA ASP A 61 -7.18 9.53 15.77
C ASP A 61 -8.39 8.62 16.04
N SER A 62 -8.38 7.96 17.20
CA SER A 62 -9.43 7.02 17.58
C SER A 62 -10.77 7.72 17.86
N THR A 63 -10.76 9.01 18.19
CA THR A 63 -12.00 9.75 18.49
C THR A 63 -12.87 9.94 17.26
N ILE A 64 -12.27 9.99 16.09
CA ILE A 64 -12.97 10.10 14.80
C ILE A 64 -12.81 8.84 13.95
N ASN A 65 -12.26 7.77 14.51
CA ASN A 65 -12.00 6.50 13.85
C ASN A 65 -11.22 6.67 12.53
N PHE A 66 -10.20 7.51 12.56
CA PHE A 66 -9.34 7.78 11.42
C PHE A 66 -7.96 7.15 11.60
N ASN A 67 -7.47 6.50 10.53
CA ASN A 67 -6.13 5.93 10.48
C ASN A 67 -5.56 6.06 9.07
N CYS A 68 -4.34 6.52 8.99
CA CYS A 68 -3.61 6.64 7.75
C CYS A 68 -2.11 6.56 8.02
N TYR A 69 -1.37 5.85 7.16
CA TYR A 69 0.09 5.96 7.10
C TYR A 69 0.47 6.78 5.88
N TYR A 70 1.17 7.88 6.08
CA TYR A 70 1.48 8.85 5.05
C TYR A 70 2.94 8.73 4.62
N PHE A 71 3.15 8.52 3.32
CA PHE A 71 4.47 8.57 2.68
C PHE A 71 4.63 9.91 1.96
N LYS A 72 5.51 10.74 2.50
CA LYS A 72 5.79 12.06 1.89
C LYS A 72 6.50 11.89 0.56
N GLU A 73 6.08 12.65 -0.47
CA GLU A 73 6.74 12.64 -1.77
C GLU A 73 8.24 12.94 -1.66
N GLY A 74 9.04 12.25 -2.44
CA GLY A 74 10.48 12.46 -2.50
C GLY A 74 11.27 11.90 -1.33
N ARG A 75 10.61 11.38 -0.29
CA ARG A 75 11.30 10.76 0.85
C ARG A 75 11.61 9.31 0.55
N ASN A 76 12.89 8.93 0.67
CA ASN A 76 13.31 7.55 0.49
C ASN A 76 12.68 6.66 1.56
N ILE A 77 11.93 5.63 1.14
CA ILE A 77 11.19 4.74 2.04
C ILE A 77 11.43 3.27 1.74
N ALA A 78 12.09 2.96 0.65
CA ALA A 78 12.32 1.61 0.20
C ALA A 78 13.64 1.50 -0.56
N TYR A 79 14.10 0.28 -0.76
CA TYR A 79 15.30 -0.03 -1.53
C TYR A 79 14.97 -1.04 -2.61
N ASN A 80 15.43 -0.75 -3.84
CA ASN A 80 15.30 -1.65 -4.97
C ASN A 80 16.66 -2.29 -5.26
N GLU A 81 16.82 -3.54 -4.89
CA GLU A 81 18.08 -4.29 -5.06
C GLU A 81 18.41 -4.58 -6.53
N ASN A 82 17.39 -4.58 -7.41
CA ASN A 82 17.61 -4.88 -8.83
C ASN A 82 18.37 -3.77 -9.55
N ASN A 83 18.18 -2.52 -9.13
CA ASN A 83 18.88 -1.37 -9.69
C ASN A 83 19.78 -0.64 -8.66
N SER A 84 19.95 -1.23 -7.46
CA SER A 84 20.79 -0.68 -6.40
C SER A 84 20.47 0.77 -6.05
N CYS A 85 19.19 1.09 -5.93
CA CYS A 85 18.71 2.45 -5.76
C CYS A 85 17.60 2.50 -4.72
N ASP A 86 17.61 3.57 -3.90
CA ASP A 86 16.50 3.87 -3.02
C ASP A 86 15.26 4.28 -3.83
N PHE A 87 14.09 4.04 -3.28
CA PHE A 87 12.82 4.41 -3.87
C PHE A 87 12.08 5.42 -3.00
N CYS A 88 11.50 6.41 -3.66
CA CYS A 88 10.54 7.35 -3.08
C CYS A 88 9.34 7.45 -4.00
N PHE A 89 8.16 7.70 -3.43
CA PHE A 89 6.99 7.99 -4.25
C PHE A 89 7.13 9.37 -4.90
N PRO A 90 6.75 9.51 -6.18
CA PRO A 90 6.81 10.81 -6.87
C PRO A 90 5.74 11.79 -6.41
N ARG A 91 4.77 11.33 -5.64
CA ARG A 91 3.68 12.13 -5.05
C ARG A 91 3.38 11.63 -3.64
N ASP A 92 2.75 12.48 -2.83
CA ASP A 92 2.23 12.05 -1.54
C ASP A 92 1.35 10.82 -1.70
N THR A 93 1.64 9.79 -0.91
CA THR A 93 1.01 8.48 -1.04
C THR A 93 0.51 8.01 0.32
N TYR A 94 -0.66 7.37 0.35
CA TYR A 94 -1.37 7.08 1.59
C TYR A 94 -1.70 5.59 1.71
N VAL A 95 -1.59 5.06 2.93
CA VAL A 95 -2.16 3.76 3.30
C VAL A 95 -3.31 4.04 4.26
N TYR A 96 -4.54 3.94 3.77
CA TYR A 96 -5.72 4.07 4.61
C TYR A 96 -6.09 2.72 5.21
N GLY A 97 -6.19 2.66 6.55
CA GLY A 97 -6.46 1.41 7.25
C GLY A 97 -7.74 0.71 6.78
N TYR A 98 -8.78 1.46 6.44
CA TYR A 98 -10.05 0.89 5.97
C TYR A 98 -9.98 0.32 4.55
N ARG A 99 -8.91 0.58 3.80
CA ARG A 99 -8.73 0.09 2.41
C ARG A 99 -7.82 -1.12 2.28
N ILE A 100 -7.41 -1.69 3.39
CA ILE A 100 -6.66 -2.95 3.37
C ILE A 100 -7.62 -4.07 2.97
N SER A 101 -7.21 -4.93 2.04
CA SER A 101 -8.04 -5.99 1.51
C SER A 101 -7.27 -7.27 1.26
N LEU A 102 -7.99 -8.38 1.25
CA LEU A 102 -7.47 -9.67 0.80
C LEU A 102 -7.77 -9.80 -0.71
N PHE A 103 -6.72 -10.02 -1.50
CA PHE A 103 -6.82 -10.17 -2.95
C PHE A 103 -6.52 -11.61 -3.35
N ASP A 104 -7.28 -12.12 -4.32
CA ASP A 104 -7.02 -13.42 -4.93
C ASP A 104 -5.78 -13.34 -5.82
N LYS A 105 -4.80 -14.21 -5.55
CA LYS A 105 -3.55 -14.28 -6.32
C LYS A 105 -3.81 -14.57 -7.80
N SER A 106 -4.79 -15.42 -8.11
CA SER A 106 -5.09 -15.80 -9.50
C SER A 106 -5.48 -14.60 -10.35
N LYS A 107 -6.16 -13.62 -9.76
CA LYS A 107 -6.56 -12.39 -10.46
C LYS A 107 -5.39 -11.48 -10.77
N PHE A 108 -4.40 -11.41 -9.90
CA PHE A 108 -3.14 -10.72 -10.21
C PHE A 108 -2.38 -11.45 -11.32
N ASP A 109 -2.32 -12.78 -11.26
CA ASP A 109 -1.66 -13.58 -12.29
C ASP A 109 -2.31 -13.37 -13.65
N GLU A 110 -3.64 -13.28 -13.72
CA GLU A 110 -4.37 -12.98 -14.95
C GLU A 110 -3.97 -11.62 -15.53
N GLN A 111 -3.87 -10.58 -14.68
CA GLN A 111 -3.43 -9.26 -15.13
C GLN A 111 -1.98 -9.26 -15.60
N ILE A 112 -1.09 -9.94 -14.89
CA ILE A 112 0.33 -10.05 -15.24
C ILE A 112 0.49 -10.81 -16.57
N ALA A 113 -0.32 -11.84 -16.81
CA ALA A 113 -0.30 -12.60 -18.05
C ALA A 113 -0.85 -11.80 -19.23
N SER A 114 -1.60 -10.74 -19.00
CA SER A 114 -2.11 -9.85 -20.03
C SER A 114 -0.97 -9.04 -20.64
N SER A 115 -0.90 -9.00 -21.95
CA SER A 115 0.10 -8.18 -22.68
C SER A 115 -0.15 -6.67 -22.51
N GLU A 116 -1.31 -6.28 -21.99
CA GLU A 116 -1.71 -4.87 -21.82
C GLU A 116 -1.25 -4.27 -20.49
N THR A 117 -0.89 -5.11 -19.51
CA THR A 117 -0.46 -4.65 -18.19
C THR A 117 1.04 -4.88 -18.02
N VAL A 118 1.74 -3.82 -17.60
CA VAL A 118 3.13 -3.91 -17.18
C VAL A 118 3.18 -3.82 -15.65
N LEU A 119 3.71 -4.86 -15.01
CA LEU A 119 3.97 -4.88 -13.58
C LEU A 119 5.43 -4.56 -13.32
N THR A 120 5.68 -3.56 -12.49
CA THR A 120 7.03 -3.16 -12.09
C THR A 120 7.19 -3.29 -10.58
N TYR A 121 8.27 -3.94 -10.17
CA TYR A 121 8.73 -3.95 -8.79
C TYR A 121 9.48 -2.64 -8.52
N LYS A 122 9.05 -1.86 -7.53
CA LYS A 122 9.64 -0.56 -7.21
C LYS A 122 10.65 -0.61 -6.08
N GLY A 123 10.55 -1.58 -5.21
CA GLY A 123 11.43 -1.75 -4.07
C GLY A 123 10.71 -2.37 -2.89
N LYS A 124 11.47 -2.63 -1.83
CA LYS A 124 10.99 -3.16 -0.57
C LYS A 124 11.15 -2.10 0.51
N LEU A 125 10.10 -1.86 1.28
CA LEU A 125 10.15 -0.91 2.40
C LEU A 125 11.35 -1.21 3.31
N TYR A 126 12.00 -0.16 3.79
CA TYR A 126 12.99 -0.31 4.85
C TYR A 126 12.36 -1.00 6.06
N LYS A 127 13.13 -1.78 6.78
CA LYS A 127 12.66 -2.50 7.98
C LYS A 127 11.98 -1.57 8.98
N GLU A 128 12.56 -0.40 9.20
CA GLU A 128 12.01 0.59 10.14
C GLU A 128 10.66 1.15 9.65
N GLU A 129 10.55 1.46 8.36
CA GLU A 129 9.28 1.91 7.76
C GLU A 129 8.21 0.83 7.91
N MET A 130 8.55 -0.43 7.63
CA MET A 130 7.62 -1.55 7.73
C MET A 130 7.13 -1.75 9.17
N LYS A 131 8.05 -1.64 10.12
CA LYS A 131 7.73 -1.73 11.55
C LYS A 131 6.75 -0.64 11.98
N LEU A 132 7.03 0.61 11.62
CA LEU A 132 6.17 1.76 11.95
C LEU A 132 4.80 1.66 11.30
N LEU A 133 4.76 1.20 10.04
CA LEU A 133 3.51 0.96 9.32
C LEU A 133 2.67 -0.10 10.02
N TYR A 134 3.26 -1.24 10.37
CA TYR A 134 2.54 -2.32 11.06
C TYR A 134 2.03 -1.87 12.42
N GLU A 135 2.81 -1.16 13.20
CA GLU A 135 2.38 -0.60 14.49
C GLU A 135 1.19 0.34 14.32
N CYS A 136 1.24 1.20 13.31
CA CYS A 136 0.16 2.12 12.98
C CYS A 136 -1.15 1.36 12.68
N LEU A 137 -1.08 0.35 11.85
CA LEU A 137 -2.26 -0.43 11.44
C LEU A 137 -2.80 -1.31 12.56
N ARG A 138 -1.92 -1.98 13.33
CA ARG A 138 -2.33 -2.87 14.42
C ARG A 138 -3.05 -2.14 15.55
N ASN A 139 -2.66 -0.90 15.80
CA ASN A 139 -3.19 -0.14 16.93
C ASN A 139 -4.42 0.69 16.58
N SER A 140 -4.93 0.54 15.36
CA SER A 140 -6.08 1.32 14.92
C SER A 140 -7.38 0.52 14.91
N SER A 141 -8.43 1.12 15.47
CA SER A 141 -9.78 0.56 15.41
C SER A 141 -10.41 0.67 14.01
N SER A 142 -9.87 1.51 13.13
CA SER A 142 -10.36 1.64 11.75
C SER A 142 -9.89 0.51 10.84
N VAL A 143 -8.90 -0.27 11.26
CA VAL A 143 -8.44 -1.47 10.56
C VAL A 143 -9.27 -2.66 11.02
N LYS A 144 -9.79 -3.43 10.07
CA LYS A 144 -10.56 -4.65 10.40
C LYS A 144 -9.73 -5.59 11.28
N ARG A 145 -10.37 -6.14 12.31
CA ARG A 145 -9.72 -7.03 13.28
C ARG A 145 -8.99 -8.20 12.63
N VAL A 146 -9.58 -8.79 11.59
CA VAL A 146 -8.98 -9.92 10.87
C VAL A 146 -7.62 -9.53 10.28
N PHE A 147 -7.47 -8.30 9.80
CA PHE A 147 -6.19 -7.81 9.27
C PHE A 147 -5.23 -7.42 10.38
N ARG A 148 -5.71 -6.77 11.45
CA ARG A 148 -4.84 -6.42 12.60
C ARG A 148 -4.12 -7.62 13.19
N LYS A 149 -4.76 -8.79 13.20
CA LYS A 149 -4.17 -10.04 13.72
C LYS A 149 -3.05 -10.58 12.83
N LEU A 150 -3.02 -10.19 11.57
CA LEU A 150 -2.03 -10.67 10.60
C LEU A 150 -0.77 -9.79 10.53
N LEU A 151 -0.81 -8.59 11.10
CA LEU A 151 0.27 -7.59 10.99
C LEU A 151 1.20 -7.56 12.20
#